data_bcbc61bb16ff012a96b2af7a2669bfc0
#
_entry.id   bcbc61bb16ff012a96b2af7a2669bfc0
#
_cell.length_a   1.000
_cell.length_b   1.000
_cell.length_c   1.000
_cell.angle_alpha   90.00
_cell.angle_beta   90.00
_cell.angle_gamma   90.00
#
_symmetry.space_group_name_H-M   'P 1'
#
loop_
_entity.id
_entity.type
_entity.pdbx_description
1 polymer ?
#
loop_
_entity_poly.entity_id
_entity_poly.type
_entity_poly.pdbx_seq_one_letter_code
_entity_poly.pdbx_strand_id
1 'polypeptide(L)'
;ATPALTSKQLLTAITKNNLNISSSVTLDTGDIIRQDNSNAYGVVEAGGNLNVISVVGVEGVFDTTNNLRKEGNNGTIENLSVTPTGVNVIYSNKPTWTSTLDGGTF
;
A
#
# COMPACT_ATOMS: atom_id res chain seq x y z
N ALA A 1 0.42 -9.11 -28.56
CA ALA A 1 0.33 -8.94 -28.06
C ALA A 1 -0.34 -8.91 -27.02
N THR A 2 -0.58 -8.84 -26.50
CA THR A 2 -1.20 -8.86 -25.74
C THR A 2 -1.23 -8.66 -24.57
N PRO A 3 -1.11 -8.04 -24.08
CA PRO A 3 -0.97 -7.75 -22.98
C PRO A 3 -2.01 -7.75 -22.23
N ALA A 4 -2.31 -8.49 -21.66
CA ALA A 4 -3.38 -8.57 -20.94
C ALA A 4 -3.55 -7.65 -19.83
N LEU A 5 -2.57 -7.20 -19.21
CA LEU A 5 -2.70 -6.28 -18.08
C LEU A 5 -2.77 -4.84 -18.57
N THR A 6 -3.63 -4.06 -17.95
CA THR A 6 -3.65 -2.64 -18.19
C THR A 6 -2.57 -1.98 -17.36
N SER A 7 -2.21 -0.78 -17.71
CA SER A 7 -1.24 -0.03 -16.92
C SER A 7 -1.71 0.16 -15.49
N LYS A 8 -3.00 0.37 -15.32
CA LYS A 8 -3.53 0.56 -13.99
C LYS A 8 -3.39 -0.69 -13.15
N GLN A 9 -3.65 -1.84 -13.72
CA GLN A 9 -3.52 -3.09 -12.98
C GLN A 9 -2.07 -3.33 -12.55
N LEU A 10 -1.13 -3.04 -13.44
CA LEU A 10 0.26 -3.20 -13.09
C LEU A 10 0.69 -2.25 -12.00
N LEU A 11 0.30 -1.00 -12.08
CA LEU A 11 0.67 -0.03 -11.07
C LEU A 11 0.10 -0.40 -9.72
N THR A 12 -1.15 -0.85 -9.67
CA THR A 12 -1.75 -1.25 -8.42
C THR A 12 -1.00 -2.43 -7.82
N ALA A 13 -0.59 -3.37 -8.65
CA ALA A 13 0.07 -4.57 -8.16
C ALA A 13 1.46 -4.30 -7.61
N ILE A 14 2.13 -3.27 -8.09
CA ILE A 14 3.51 -3.01 -7.67
C ILE A 14 3.65 -1.77 -6.80
N THR A 15 2.57 -1.05 -6.56
CA THR A 15 2.64 0.16 -5.76
C THR A 15 2.80 -0.18 -4.28
N LYS A 16 3.74 0.47 -3.66
CA LYS A 16 4.01 0.33 -2.25
C LYS A 16 4.01 1.73 -1.65
N ASN A 17 3.45 1.86 -0.47
CA ASN A 17 3.49 3.12 0.26
C ASN A 17 4.16 2.91 1.60
N ASN A 18 5.01 3.83 1.99
CA ASN A 18 5.53 3.88 3.33
C ASN A 18 4.81 5.01 4.05
N LEU A 19 4.10 4.66 5.09
CA LEU A 19 3.31 5.62 5.87
C LEU A 19 4.08 5.92 7.14
N ASN A 20 4.57 7.15 7.25
CA ASN A 20 5.26 7.59 8.47
C ASN A 20 4.24 8.00 9.49
N ILE A 21 4.43 7.58 10.74
CA ILE A 21 3.51 7.92 11.83
C ILE A 21 4.32 8.37 13.04
N SER A 22 3.71 9.22 13.86
CA SER A 22 4.41 9.79 15.00
C SER A 22 4.45 8.86 16.20
N SER A 23 3.53 7.93 16.30
CA SER A 23 3.49 6.97 17.39
C SER A 23 3.52 5.57 16.82
N SER A 24 4.33 4.70 17.40
CA SER A 24 4.45 3.36 16.86
C SER A 24 3.16 2.55 17.05
N VAL A 25 2.92 1.64 16.14
CA VAL A 25 1.80 0.71 16.25
C VAL A 25 2.33 -0.69 16.03
N THR A 26 1.66 -1.67 16.59
CA THR A 26 2.03 -3.07 16.42
C THR A 26 1.10 -3.71 15.41
N LEU A 27 1.68 -4.25 14.36
CA LEU A 27 0.92 -4.85 13.27
C LEU A 27 1.50 -6.20 12.93
N ASP A 28 0.69 -7.04 12.30
CA ASP A 28 1.14 -8.32 11.78
C ASP A 28 1.27 -8.24 10.27
N THR A 29 2.21 -9.01 9.75
CA THR A 29 2.33 -9.13 8.31
C THR A 29 1.02 -9.65 7.74
N GLY A 30 0.52 -9.02 6.72
CA GLY A 30 -0.74 -9.41 6.10
C GLY A 30 -1.96 -8.66 6.60
N ASP A 31 -1.82 -7.86 7.66
CA ASP A 31 -2.93 -7.04 8.10
C ASP A 31 -3.26 -6.01 7.02
N ILE A 32 -4.52 -5.63 6.95
CA ILE A 32 -4.92 -4.60 6.00
C ILE A 32 -5.00 -3.27 6.72
N ILE A 33 -4.35 -2.26 6.16
CA ILE A 33 -4.43 -0.90 6.69
C ILE A 33 -5.42 -0.15 5.82
N ARG A 34 -6.42 0.45 6.46
CA ARG A 34 -7.41 1.27 5.78
C ARG A 34 -7.36 2.66 6.35
N GLN A 35 -7.69 3.62 5.53
CA GLN A 35 -7.73 5.01 5.99
C GLN A 35 -9.16 5.54 5.88
N ASP A 36 -9.60 6.25 6.92
CA ASP A 36 -10.91 6.87 6.92
C ASP A 36 -10.94 7.98 5.86
N ASN A 37 -12.10 8.22 5.33
CA ASN A 37 -12.39 9.29 4.36
C ASN A 37 -11.67 9.15 3.02
N SER A 38 -10.38 8.88 2.99
CA SER A 38 -9.70 8.69 1.72
C SER A 38 -10.05 7.34 1.11
N ASN A 39 -10.48 6.39 1.95
CA ASN A 39 -10.80 5.04 1.55
C ASN A 39 -9.61 4.28 0.93
N ALA A 40 -8.41 4.77 1.19
CA ALA A 40 -7.22 4.06 0.74
C ALA A 40 -6.99 2.84 1.59
N TYR A 41 -6.40 1.80 1.03
CA TYR A 41 -6.04 0.62 1.79
C TYR A 41 -4.88 -0.11 1.13
N GLY A 42 -4.21 -0.94 1.90
CA GLY A 42 -3.13 -1.78 1.42
C GLY A 42 -2.82 -2.84 2.45
N VAL A 43 -1.92 -3.75 2.12
CA VAL A 43 -1.56 -4.89 2.96
C VAL A 43 -0.20 -4.64 3.59
N VAL A 44 -0.09 -4.87 4.90
CA VAL A 44 1.17 -4.69 5.61
C VAL A 44 2.19 -5.71 5.10
N GLU A 45 3.30 -5.21 4.61
CA GLU A 45 4.34 -6.05 4.04
C GLU A 45 5.14 -6.76 5.12
N ALA A 46 5.48 -6.07 6.19
CA ALA A 46 6.25 -6.64 7.28
C ALA A 46 5.75 -6.07 8.60
N GLY A 47 5.30 -6.94 9.47
CA GLY A 47 4.75 -6.54 10.75
C GLY A 47 5.82 -6.26 11.78
N GLY A 48 5.38 -5.89 12.97
CA GLY A 48 6.24 -5.56 14.09
C GLY A 48 5.73 -4.30 14.77
N ASN A 49 6.57 -3.72 15.60
CA ASN A 49 6.27 -2.45 16.24
C ASN A 49 6.85 -1.36 15.35
N LEU A 50 5.98 -0.62 14.65
CA LEU A 50 6.40 0.17 13.52
C LEU A 50 6.11 1.65 13.68
N ASN A 51 7.08 2.48 13.31
CA ASN A 51 6.85 3.92 13.12
C ASN A 51 6.68 4.24 11.64
N VAL A 52 7.03 3.30 10.77
CA VAL A 52 6.80 3.41 9.35
C VAL A 52 6.09 2.14 8.93
N ILE A 53 4.93 2.27 8.35
CA ILE A 53 4.14 1.13 7.92
C ILE A 53 4.32 0.99 6.42
N SER A 54 4.90 -0.13 5.99
CA SER A 54 5.04 -0.42 4.57
C SER A 54 3.83 -1.22 4.12
N VAL A 55 3.06 -0.67 3.21
CA VAL A 55 1.89 -1.35 2.66
C VAL A 55 2.07 -1.57 1.17
N VAL A 56 1.63 -2.72 0.70
CA VAL A 56 1.73 -3.11 -0.69
C VAL A 56 0.34 -3.34 -1.27
N GLY A 57 0.25 -3.39 -2.59
CA GLY A 57 -1.04 -3.59 -3.25
C GLY A 57 -1.99 -2.46 -2.94
N VAL A 58 -1.49 -1.24 -2.89
CA VAL A 58 -2.26 -0.09 -2.43
C VAL A 58 -3.33 0.30 -3.44
N GLU A 59 -4.55 0.50 -2.92
CA GLU A 59 -5.65 1.06 -3.68
C GLU A 59 -5.99 2.40 -3.08
N GLY A 60 -6.22 3.38 -3.91
CA GLY A 60 -6.52 4.73 -3.45
C GLY A 60 -5.25 5.48 -3.09
N VAL A 61 -5.43 6.62 -2.44
CA VAL A 61 -4.31 7.49 -2.08
C VAL A 61 -4.39 7.78 -0.60
N PHE A 62 -3.39 7.35 0.15
CA PHE A 62 -3.30 7.68 1.57
C PHE A 62 -2.96 9.17 1.70
N ASP A 63 -3.54 9.82 2.69
CA ASP A 63 -3.24 11.23 2.95
C ASP A 63 -2.70 11.40 4.36
N THR A 64 -2.40 12.64 4.73
CA THR A 64 -1.81 12.93 6.03
C THR A 64 -2.80 13.58 6.99
N THR A 65 -4.08 13.45 6.73
CA THR A 65 -5.10 14.12 7.55
C THR A 65 -6.13 13.16 8.14
N ASN A 66 -6.14 11.92 7.73
CA ASN A 66 -7.19 10.99 8.17
C ASN A 66 -6.61 9.79 8.91
N ASN A 67 -7.39 9.29 9.83
CA ASN A 67 -7.00 8.24 10.75
C ASN A 67 -6.85 6.89 10.05
N LEU A 68 -5.94 6.07 10.55
CA LEU A 68 -5.72 4.73 10.04
C LEU A 68 -6.41 3.68 10.89
N ARG A 69 -6.87 2.62 10.24
CA ARG A 69 -7.47 1.47 10.89
C ARG A 69 -6.77 0.21 10.41
N LYS A 70 -6.73 -0.79 11.26
CA LYS A 70 -6.17 -2.08 10.95
C LYS A 70 -7.30 -3.10 10.85
N GLU A 71 -7.29 -3.89 9.81
CA GLU A 71 -8.18 -5.03 9.70
C GLU A 71 -7.31 -6.27 9.83
N GLY A 72 -7.45 -7.00 10.92
CA GLY A 72 -6.64 -8.17 11.17
C GLY A 72 -7.09 -9.36 10.36
N ASN A 73 -6.31 -10.43 10.40
CA ASN A 73 -6.60 -11.64 9.65
C ASN A 73 -7.93 -12.28 10.03
N ASN A 74 -8.42 -12.01 11.22
CA ASN A 74 -9.69 -12.55 11.67
C ASN A 74 -10.86 -11.62 11.33
N GLY A 75 -10.63 -10.57 10.59
CA GLY A 75 -11.68 -9.64 10.20
C GLY A 75 -11.97 -8.56 11.23
N THR A 76 -11.26 -8.54 12.34
CA THR A 76 -11.47 -7.52 13.36
C THR A 76 -10.89 -6.19 12.91
N ILE A 77 -11.66 -5.12 13.01
CA ILE A 77 -11.21 -3.78 12.64
C ILE A 77 -10.89 -3.00 13.89
N GLU A 78 -9.69 -2.46 13.92
CA GLU A 78 -9.19 -1.72 15.08
C GLU A 78 -8.73 -0.34 14.66
N ASN A 79 -9.16 0.67 15.43
CA ASN A 79 -8.72 2.04 15.18
C ASN A 79 -7.30 2.19 15.74
N LEU A 80 -6.35 2.56 14.91
CA LEU A 80 -4.98 2.72 15.35
C LEU A 80 -4.73 4.06 16.03
N SER A 81 -5.66 4.99 15.89
CA SER A 81 -5.57 6.32 16.49
C SER A 81 -4.34 7.07 16.04
N VAL A 82 -3.93 6.87 14.83
CA VAL A 82 -2.81 7.61 14.24
C VAL A 82 -3.16 8.06 12.84
N THR A 83 -2.55 9.17 12.46
CA THR A 83 -2.68 9.75 11.14
C THR A 83 -1.28 9.81 10.54
N PRO A 84 -1.11 9.47 9.27
CA PRO A 84 0.22 9.54 8.69
C PRO A 84 0.77 10.97 8.74
N THR A 85 2.04 11.10 9.05
CA THR A 85 2.72 12.39 8.98
C THR A 85 3.40 12.56 7.63
N GLY A 86 3.54 11.48 6.88
CA GLY A 86 4.09 11.52 5.54
C GLY A 86 3.75 10.25 4.80
N VAL A 87 3.58 10.34 3.52
CA VAL A 87 3.27 9.20 2.67
C VAL A 87 4.28 9.19 1.53
N ASN A 88 5.03 8.08 1.43
CA ASN A 88 6.00 7.91 0.38
C ASN A 88 5.51 6.85 -0.57
N VAL A 89 5.26 7.20 -1.79
CA VAL A 89 4.78 6.25 -2.80
C VAL A 89 5.98 5.68 -3.54
N ILE A 90 6.11 4.37 -3.56
CA ILE A 90 7.22 3.69 -4.18
C ILE A 90 6.69 2.73 -5.23
N TYR A 91 7.23 2.82 -6.44
CA TYR A 91 6.88 1.89 -7.49
C TYR A 91 7.99 0.86 -7.51
N SER A 92 7.66 -0.36 -7.16
CA SER A 92 8.67 -1.34 -6.94
C SER A 92 9.29 -1.77 -8.18
N ASN A 93 9.12 -1.65 -9.24
CA ASN A 93 9.98 -1.96 -10.21
C ASN A 93 9.57 -1.99 -11.37
N LYS A 94 9.91 -1.91 -11.87
CA LYS A 94 9.81 -1.71 -12.83
C LYS A 94 9.90 -2.33 -13.69
N PRO A 95 9.89 -2.54 -14.29
CA PRO A 95 9.94 -2.75 -15.26
C PRO A 95 10.11 -3.65 -15.98
N THR A 96 10.43 -4.21 -15.92
CA THR A 96 10.58 -5.18 -16.65
C THR A 96 9.48 -5.43 -17.46
N TRP A 97 8.43 -5.13 -17.11
CA TRP A 97 7.36 -5.39 -17.95
C TRP A 97 7.41 -4.64 -19.18
N THR A 98 8.29 -3.88 -19.28
CA THR A 98 8.30 -3.15 -20.34
C THR A 98 8.69 -3.84 -21.42
N SER A 99 9.36 -4.51 -21.37
CA SER A 99 9.82 -5.00 -22.43
C SER A 99 8.96 -5.76 -23.05
N THR A 100 8.47 -5.61 -23.15
CA THR A 100 7.87 -6.20 -23.73
C THR A 100 7.04 -5.84 -24.25
N LEU A 101 7.03 -5.05 -24.48
CA LEU A 101 6.31 -4.76 -24.89
C LEU A 101 6.37 -4.60 -25.66
N ASP A 102 6.97 -4.61 -25.95
CA ASP A 102 7.10 -4.71 -26.50
C ASP A 102 7.18 -5.02 -26.93
N GLY A 103 7.43 -4.89 -27.36
CA GLY A 103 7.52 -5.37 -27.77
C GLY A 103 7.74 -5.31 -27.98
N GLY A 104 7.94 -5.01 -28.20
CA GLY A 104 8.14 -5.13 -28.41
C GLY A 104 8.40 -4.68 -28.44
N THR A 105 8.36 -4.33 -28.63
CA THR A 105 8.50 -4.17 -28.57
C THR A 105 8.34 -3.78 -28.47
N PHE A 106 8.17 -3.28 -28.65
CA PHE A 106 7.96 -3.29 -28.48
C PHE A 106 7.98 -3.19 -28.68
#